data_757280cb93b0d8c58b7159901583c5ec
#
_entry.id   757280cb93b0d8c58b7159901583c5ec
#
_cell.length_a   1.000
_cell.length_b   1.000
_cell.length_c   1.000
_cell.angle_alpha   90.00
_cell.angle_beta   90.00
_cell.angle_gamma   90.00
#
_symmetry.space_group_name_H-M   'P 1'
#
loop_
_entity.id
_entity.type
_entity.pdbx_description
1 polymer ?
#
loop_
_entity_poly.entity_id
_entity_poly.type
_entity_poly.pdbx_seq_one_letter_code
_entity_poly.pdbx_strand_id
1 'polypeptide(L)'
;GDKLNKNSLAQLHVNFNTLPALLKNIVASKLNGELSVLNDQDAFASLAYNYSKDKVLLTGTTIVNNSDNYYNLFADLQAQKISIQNMLPANTASYTIFAIDSYLPWKKKLNNWMAAKKEDKKTTQLIENINTKYHLNLDDILPRYFKNQMVTFQLSSTEKIGAINLSNGDKLTQLLIDLSNDYNEEIKSLNEAGILYAYFGRPFENFKKPFYTIIDNYMVFANNAATLEAFLSSYKNNQLLISTPSYISASNQLPGNANISFYVDHANSAGLIQKNIYLPYYKHLQSEEGLKKYGSFTYQLSGDGGKFQTNILINKQADILQKDSLAL
;
A
#
# COMPACT_ATOMS: atom_id res chain seq x y z
N GLY A 1 -9.31 -32.60 1.87
CA GLY A 1 -7.90 -32.71 2.23
C GLY A 1 -7.06 -32.12 1.13
N ASP A 2 -6.43 -30.97 1.41
CA ASP A 2 -5.54 -30.30 0.48
C ASP A 2 -4.35 -31.21 0.19
N LYS A 3 -4.08 -31.43 -1.10
CA LYS A 3 -2.90 -32.19 -1.51
C LYS A 3 -1.65 -31.41 -1.08
N LEU A 4 -0.90 -31.96 -0.13
CA LEU A 4 0.42 -31.45 0.25
C LEU A 4 1.25 -31.19 -1.01
N ASN A 5 1.73 -29.95 -1.17
CA ASN A 5 2.64 -29.62 -2.25
C ASN A 5 3.97 -30.34 -1.96
N LYS A 6 4.25 -31.39 -2.72
CA LYS A 6 5.39 -32.32 -2.49
C LYS A 6 6.77 -31.63 -2.52
N ASN A 7 6.83 -30.36 -2.93
CA ASN A 7 8.06 -29.59 -3.09
C ASN A 7 8.25 -28.53 -1.99
N SER A 8 7.37 -28.44 -0.97
CA SER A 8 7.53 -27.49 0.14
C SER A 8 8.16 -28.17 1.34
N LEU A 9 8.96 -27.40 2.10
CA LEU A 9 9.57 -27.87 3.35
C LEU A 9 8.56 -28.06 4.46
N ALA A 10 7.51 -27.24 4.50
CA ALA A 10 6.42 -27.30 5.46
C ALA A 10 5.16 -26.63 4.90
N GLN A 11 4.04 -26.91 5.51
CA GLN A 11 2.78 -26.21 5.28
C GLN A 11 2.39 -25.46 6.57
N LEU A 12 2.06 -24.18 6.41
CA LEU A 12 1.65 -23.29 7.48
C LEU A 12 0.18 -22.95 7.32
N HIS A 13 -0.57 -23.12 8.41
CA HIS A 13 -1.95 -22.66 8.50
C HIS A 13 -1.99 -21.50 9.47
N VAL A 14 -2.32 -20.33 8.99
CA VAL A 14 -2.32 -19.08 9.76
C VAL A 14 -3.75 -18.60 9.93
N ASN A 15 -4.18 -18.46 11.18
CA ASN A 15 -5.43 -17.77 11.52
C ASN A 15 -5.07 -16.35 11.98
N PHE A 16 -5.33 -15.36 11.11
CA PHE A 16 -5.00 -13.96 11.41
C PHE A 16 -5.83 -13.38 12.56
N ASN A 17 -7.00 -13.95 12.89
CA ASN A 17 -7.80 -13.52 14.04
C ASN A 17 -7.07 -13.71 15.38
N THR A 18 -6.15 -14.67 15.46
CA THR A 18 -5.36 -14.93 16.65
C THR A 18 -4.08 -14.09 16.72
N LEU A 19 -3.67 -13.47 15.61
CA LEU A 19 -2.45 -12.69 15.51
C LEU A 19 -2.40 -11.51 16.52
N PRO A 20 -3.47 -10.72 16.73
CA PRO A 20 -3.48 -9.66 17.73
C PRO A 20 -3.20 -10.17 19.15
N ALA A 21 -3.69 -11.36 19.50
CA ALA A 21 -3.45 -11.96 20.81
C ALA A 21 -1.98 -12.38 20.97
N LEU A 22 -1.36 -12.91 19.90
CA LEU A 22 0.07 -13.26 19.91
C LEU A 22 0.95 -12.01 19.98
N LEU A 23 0.56 -10.94 19.29
CA LEU A 23 1.33 -9.71 19.24
C LEU A 23 1.12 -8.79 20.45
N LYS A 24 0.10 -9.03 21.29
CA LYS A 24 -0.30 -8.16 22.40
C LYS A 24 0.86 -7.75 23.33
N ASN A 25 1.79 -8.65 23.55
CA ASN A 25 2.95 -8.41 24.42
C ASN A 25 4.18 -7.85 23.68
N ILE A 26 4.13 -7.82 22.36
CA ILE A 26 5.24 -7.38 21.48
C ILE A 26 4.98 -5.96 20.99
N VAL A 27 3.73 -5.65 20.65
CA VAL A 27 3.29 -4.38 20.08
C VAL A 27 2.86 -3.43 21.18
N ALA A 28 3.38 -2.20 21.15
CA ALA A 28 3.11 -1.18 22.18
C ALA A 28 1.65 -0.68 22.16
N SER A 29 0.99 -0.76 21.00
CA SER A 29 -0.41 -0.36 20.77
C SER A 29 -0.94 -1.05 19.50
N LYS A 30 -2.13 -0.66 19.00
CA LYS A 30 -2.51 -1.00 17.63
C LYS A 30 -1.44 -0.48 16.66
N LEU A 31 -1.07 -1.30 15.69
CA LEU A 31 -0.10 -0.92 14.66
C LEU A 31 -0.58 0.33 13.91
N ASN A 32 0.32 1.25 13.69
CA ASN A 32 0.04 2.53 13.04
C ASN A 32 0.63 2.59 11.61
N GLY A 33 0.23 3.62 10.86
CA GLY A 33 0.70 3.82 9.50
C GLY A 33 0.27 2.69 8.56
N GLU A 34 1.12 2.31 7.64
CA GLU A 34 0.86 1.22 6.70
C GLU A 34 0.79 -0.16 7.39
N LEU A 35 1.46 -0.33 8.53
CA LEU A 35 1.38 -1.56 9.32
C LEU A 35 -0.01 -1.80 9.93
N SER A 36 -0.88 -0.78 9.96
CA SER A 36 -2.26 -0.92 10.44
C SER A 36 -3.09 -1.91 9.63
N VAL A 37 -2.67 -2.23 8.44
CA VAL A 37 -3.26 -3.28 7.59
C VAL A 37 -3.33 -4.64 8.29
N LEU A 38 -2.43 -4.89 9.25
CA LEU A 38 -2.35 -6.14 10.01
C LEU A 38 -3.25 -6.18 11.26
N ASN A 39 -3.90 -5.07 11.63
CA ASN A 39 -4.64 -4.98 12.90
C ASN A 39 -5.95 -5.80 12.92
N ASP A 40 -6.73 -5.78 11.87
CA ASP A 40 -8.11 -6.29 11.88
C ASP A 40 -8.34 -7.29 10.72
N GLN A 41 -7.39 -8.23 10.56
CA GLN A 41 -7.46 -9.25 9.52
C GLN A 41 -8.27 -10.46 10.02
N ASP A 42 -9.57 -10.51 9.69
CA ASP A 42 -10.35 -11.75 9.78
C ASP A 42 -10.07 -12.61 8.54
N ALA A 43 -8.96 -13.31 8.56
CA ALA A 43 -8.49 -14.09 7.44
C ALA A 43 -7.83 -15.40 7.88
N PHE A 44 -7.89 -16.39 7.01
CA PHE A 44 -7.21 -17.66 7.14
C PHE A 44 -6.32 -17.92 5.93
N ALA A 45 -5.05 -18.24 6.16
CA ALA A 45 -4.12 -18.59 5.10
C ALA A 45 -3.58 -20.00 5.23
N SER A 46 -3.45 -20.68 4.08
CA SER A 46 -2.78 -21.98 3.93
C SER A 46 -1.59 -21.77 2.98
N LEU A 47 -0.37 -21.85 3.52
CA LEU A 47 0.84 -21.41 2.86
C LEU A 47 1.88 -22.54 2.85
N ALA A 48 2.47 -22.79 1.68
CA ALA A 48 3.65 -23.62 1.51
C ALA A 48 4.90 -22.82 1.86
N TYR A 49 5.70 -23.32 2.78
CA TYR A 49 6.93 -22.71 3.24
C TYR A 49 8.14 -23.19 2.41
N ASN A 50 8.87 -22.27 1.85
CA ASN A 50 10.12 -22.52 1.13
C ASN A 50 11.20 -21.59 1.69
N TYR A 51 12.40 -22.14 1.88
CA TYR A 51 13.54 -21.43 2.43
C TYR A 51 14.75 -21.62 1.53
N SER A 52 15.52 -20.55 1.34
CA SER A 52 16.85 -20.59 0.73
C SER A 52 17.83 -19.77 1.56
N LYS A 53 19.13 -19.78 1.15
CA LYS A 53 20.15 -18.96 1.81
C LYS A 53 19.76 -17.48 1.88
N ASP A 54 19.06 -16.97 0.87
CA ASP A 54 18.83 -15.54 0.68
C ASP A 54 17.40 -15.10 0.98
N LYS A 55 16.44 -16.03 1.16
CA LYS A 55 15.04 -15.70 1.32
C LYS A 55 14.21 -16.75 2.05
N VAL A 56 13.10 -16.30 2.61
CA VAL A 56 11.95 -17.12 2.97
C VAL A 56 10.78 -16.75 2.03
N LEU A 57 10.21 -17.72 1.37
CA LEU A 57 9.06 -17.57 0.48
C LEU A 57 7.91 -18.45 0.97
N LEU A 58 6.75 -17.82 1.21
CA LEU A 58 5.50 -18.49 1.53
C LEU A 58 4.52 -18.25 0.39
N THR A 59 3.97 -19.33 -0.16
CA THR A 59 3.00 -19.24 -1.28
C THR A 59 1.79 -20.09 -0.99
N GLY A 60 0.61 -19.60 -1.34
CA GLY A 60 -0.62 -20.36 -1.11
C GLY A 60 -1.87 -19.53 -1.27
N THR A 61 -2.87 -19.80 -0.45
CA THR A 61 -4.18 -19.14 -0.53
C THR A 61 -4.53 -18.46 0.78
N THR A 62 -5.20 -17.30 0.68
CA THR A 62 -5.80 -16.58 1.81
C THR A 62 -7.29 -16.38 1.55
N ILE A 63 -8.11 -16.67 2.55
CA ILE A 63 -9.55 -16.40 2.56
C ILE A 63 -9.79 -15.30 3.59
N VAL A 64 -10.43 -14.23 3.18
CA VAL A 64 -10.88 -13.15 4.07
C VAL A 64 -12.35 -13.41 4.40
N ASN A 65 -12.65 -13.73 5.67
CA ASN A 65 -13.98 -14.19 6.06
C ASN A 65 -14.98 -13.05 6.28
N ASN A 66 -14.49 -11.87 6.70
CA ASN A 66 -15.33 -10.73 7.00
C ASN A 66 -15.67 -9.96 5.71
N SER A 67 -16.94 -9.98 5.31
CA SER A 67 -17.44 -9.21 4.16
C SER A 67 -17.19 -7.70 4.28
N ASP A 68 -17.07 -7.17 5.51
CA ASP A 68 -16.82 -5.77 5.79
C ASP A 68 -15.34 -5.39 5.67
N ASN A 69 -14.46 -6.36 5.43
CA ASN A 69 -13.05 -6.11 5.20
C ASN A 69 -12.86 -5.49 3.81
N TYR A 70 -12.19 -4.35 3.77
CA TYR A 70 -11.90 -3.61 2.53
C TYR A 70 -11.19 -4.47 1.47
N TYR A 71 -10.38 -5.45 1.87
CA TYR A 71 -9.65 -6.34 0.94
C TYR A 71 -10.58 -7.23 0.12
N ASN A 72 -11.78 -7.58 0.64
CA ASN A 72 -12.76 -8.36 -0.13
C ASN A 72 -13.23 -7.67 -1.41
N LEU A 73 -13.07 -6.35 -1.53
CA LEU A 73 -13.35 -5.62 -2.77
C LEU A 73 -12.47 -6.09 -3.94
N PHE A 74 -11.37 -6.79 -3.65
CA PHE A 74 -10.35 -7.21 -4.61
C PHE A 74 -10.32 -8.73 -4.85
N ALA A 75 -11.04 -9.53 -4.06
CA ALA A 75 -10.94 -11.00 -4.10
C ALA A 75 -11.38 -11.64 -5.41
N ASP A 76 -12.27 -10.99 -6.16
CA ASP A 76 -12.78 -11.45 -7.46
C ASP A 76 -12.15 -10.73 -8.66
N LEU A 77 -11.21 -9.80 -8.41
CA LEU A 77 -10.61 -9.02 -9.49
C LEU A 77 -9.46 -9.77 -10.16
N GLN A 78 -9.28 -9.50 -11.43
CA GLN A 78 -8.12 -9.97 -12.15
C GLN A 78 -6.86 -9.22 -11.68
N ALA A 79 -5.78 -9.94 -11.38
CA ALA A 79 -4.52 -9.36 -10.96
C ALA A 79 -3.92 -8.47 -12.05
N GLN A 80 -3.46 -7.29 -11.67
CA GLN A 80 -2.92 -6.26 -12.57
C GLN A 80 -1.41 -6.14 -12.42
N LYS A 81 -0.73 -5.80 -13.52
CA LYS A 81 0.69 -5.44 -13.49
C LYS A 81 0.87 -4.20 -12.62
N ILE A 82 1.63 -4.33 -11.55
CA ILE A 82 1.92 -3.21 -10.65
C ILE A 82 2.97 -2.30 -11.30
N SER A 83 2.72 -1.00 -11.29
CA SER A 83 3.61 0.03 -11.86
C SER A 83 3.68 1.33 -11.06
N ILE A 84 2.71 1.60 -10.18
CA ILE A 84 2.66 2.85 -9.42
C ILE A 84 3.85 3.00 -8.44
N GLN A 85 4.49 1.89 -8.05
CA GLN A 85 5.71 1.93 -7.23
C GLN A 85 6.89 2.63 -7.91
N ASN A 86 6.84 2.81 -9.24
CA ASN A 86 7.90 3.48 -9.99
C ASN A 86 8.10 4.95 -9.58
N MET A 87 7.09 5.56 -8.93
CA MET A 87 7.16 6.94 -8.46
C MET A 87 7.57 7.07 -6.99
N LEU A 88 7.71 5.96 -6.25
CA LEU A 88 8.00 6.01 -4.82
C LEU A 88 9.43 6.42 -4.54
N PRO A 89 9.66 7.35 -3.57
CA PRO A 89 11.00 7.79 -3.18
C PRO A 89 11.84 6.65 -2.57
N ALA A 90 13.16 6.73 -2.71
CA ALA A 90 14.09 5.74 -2.17
C ALA A 90 14.01 5.58 -0.64
N ASN A 91 13.60 6.63 0.08
CA ASN A 91 13.40 6.61 1.53
C ASN A 91 12.01 6.13 1.96
N THR A 92 11.27 5.45 1.07
CA THR A 92 10.00 4.81 1.42
C THR A 92 10.24 3.69 2.43
N ALA A 93 9.62 3.80 3.60
CA ALA A 93 9.69 2.81 4.67
C ALA A 93 8.74 1.63 4.44
N SER A 94 7.51 1.94 3.97
CA SER A 94 6.50 0.94 3.65
C SER A 94 5.47 1.49 2.67
N TYR A 95 4.82 0.62 1.93
CA TYR A 95 3.69 0.97 1.08
C TYR A 95 2.61 -0.11 1.04
N THR A 96 1.39 0.31 0.73
CA THR A 96 0.30 -0.58 0.30
C THR A 96 -0.25 -0.10 -1.04
N ILE A 97 -0.11 -0.92 -2.06
CA ILE A 97 -0.66 -0.68 -3.40
C ILE A 97 -1.94 -1.50 -3.55
N PHE A 98 -2.96 -0.89 -4.16
CA PHE A 98 -4.17 -1.53 -4.61
C PHE A 98 -4.33 -1.34 -6.12
N ALA A 99 -4.58 -2.43 -6.83
CA ALA A 99 -4.77 -2.43 -8.28
C ALA A 99 -6.08 -3.10 -8.66
N ILE A 100 -6.83 -2.45 -9.53
CA ILE A 100 -8.14 -2.91 -10.01
C ILE A 100 -8.11 -3.11 -11.52
N ASP A 101 -8.90 -4.02 -12.01
CA ASP A 101 -9.04 -4.30 -13.45
C ASP A 101 -10.00 -3.31 -14.13
N SER A 102 -11.08 -2.92 -13.45
CA SER A 102 -12.07 -1.96 -13.95
C SER A 102 -12.67 -1.15 -12.81
N TYR A 103 -12.67 0.18 -12.96
CA TYR A 103 -13.12 1.08 -11.89
C TYR A 103 -14.62 0.97 -11.62
N LEU A 104 -15.48 0.99 -12.63
CA LEU A 104 -16.93 1.06 -12.42
C LEU A 104 -17.49 -0.17 -11.69
N PRO A 105 -17.17 -1.41 -12.04
CA PRO A 105 -17.59 -2.59 -11.27
C PRO A 105 -17.03 -2.58 -9.84
N TRP A 106 -15.77 -2.18 -9.69
CA TRP A 106 -15.13 -2.07 -8.37
C TRP A 106 -15.79 -0.97 -7.51
N LYS A 107 -16.11 0.20 -8.10
CA LYS A 107 -16.82 1.30 -7.40
C LYS A 107 -18.19 0.86 -6.89
N LYS A 108 -18.91 0.03 -7.63
CA LYS A 108 -20.17 -0.56 -7.17
C LYS A 108 -19.96 -1.41 -5.91
N LYS A 109 -18.90 -2.22 -5.86
CA LYS A 109 -18.55 -2.98 -4.66
C LYS A 109 -18.18 -2.04 -3.50
N LEU A 110 -17.41 -0.98 -3.76
CA LEU A 110 -17.08 0.03 -2.76
C LEU A 110 -18.32 0.72 -2.19
N ASN A 111 -19.30 1.09 -3.03
CA ASN A 111 -20.54 1.68 -2.58
C ASN A 111 -21.34 0.72 -1.68
N ASN A 112 -21.41 -0.56 -2.00
CA ASN A 112 -22.04 -1.58 -1.15
C ASN A 112 -21.29 -1.73 0.19
N TRP A 113 -19.96 -1.68 0.18
CA TRP A 113 -19.15 -1.71 1.39
C TRP A 113 -19.40 -0.47 2.28
N MET A 114 -19.53 0.72 1.69
CA MET A 114 -19.89 1.95 2.41
C MET A 114 -21.32 1.87 2.98
N ALA A 115 -22.26 1.28 2.24
CA ALA A 115 -23.64 1.08 2.70
C ALA A 115 -23.69 0.15 3.91
N ALA A 116 -22.94 -0.95 3.91
CA ALA A 116 -22.82 -1.84 5.07
C ALA A 116 -22.29 -1.10 6.31
N LYS A 117 -21.43 -0.09 6.13
CA LYS A 117 -20.92 0.79 7.18
C LYS A 117 -21.83 1.99 7.50
N LYS A 118 -22.96 2.13 6.82
CA LYS A 118 -23.90 3.26 6.94
C LYS A 118 -23.27 4.62 6.58
N GLU A 119 -22.30 4.61 5.67
CA GLU A 119 -21.57 5.81 5.24
C GLU A 119 -21.93 6.25 3.81
N ASP A 120 -22.68 5.44 3.06
CA ASP A 120 -23.11 5.67 1.69
C ASP A 120 -23.88 6.98 1.52
N LYS A 121 -24.89 7.23 2.36
CA LYS A 121 -25.71 8.46 2.30
C LYS A 121 -24.88 9.71 2.53
N LYS A 122 -23.96 9.67 3.49
CA LYS A 122 -23.09 10.79 3.82
C LYS A 122 -22.12 11.09 2.67
N THR A 123 -21.54 10.06 2.08
CA THR A 123 -20.60 10.22 0.94
C THR A 123 -21.33 10.69 -0.31
N THR A 124 -22.52 10.17 -0.60
CA THR A 124 -23.35 10.63 -1.74
C THR A 124 -23.71 12.09 -1.58
N GLN A 125 -24.27 12.49 -0.44
CA GLN A 125 -24.64 13.88 -0.17
C GLN A 125 -23.44 14.83 -0.25
N LEU A 126 -22.26 14.39 0.22
CA LEU A 126 -21.02 15.16 0.10
C LEU A 126 -20.70 15.46 -1.38
N ILE A 127 -20.72 14.44 -2.23
CA ILE A 127 -20.39 14.60 -3.64
C ILE A 127 -21.43 15.44 -4.38
N GLU A 128 -22.71 15.23 -4.12
CA GLU A 128 -23.80 16.07 -4.68
C GLU A 128 -23.64 17.55 -4.33
N ASN A 129 -23.31 17.86 -3.07
CA ASN A 129 -23.06 19.23 -2.62
C ASN A 129 -21.85 19.85 -3.33
N ILE A 130 -20.75 19.09 -3.51
CA ILE A 130 -19.55 19.55 -4.21
C ILE A 130 -19.88 19.78 -5.69
N ASN A 131 -20.52 18.83 -6.34
CA ASN A 131 -20.89 18.94 -7.75
C ASN A 131 -21.77 20.18 -8.00
N THR A 132 -22.73 20.43 -7.12
CA THR A 132 -23.63 21.61 -7.20
C THR A 132 -22.86 22.91 -6.97
N LYS A 133 -22.01 22.97 -5.93
CA LYS A 133 -21.27 24.18 -5.55
C LYS A 133 -20.26 24.63 -6.61
N TYR A 134 -19.58 23.68 -7.21
CA TYR A 134 -18.48 23.94 -8.17
C TYR A 134 -18.89 23.72 -9.62
N HIS A 135 -20.16 23.38 -9.89
CA HIS A 135 -20.68 23.08 -11.24
C HIS A 135 -19.86 21.98 -11.95
N LEU A 136 -19.46 20.94 -11.18
CA LEU A 136 -18.66 19.80 -11.66
C LEU A 136 -19.48 18.50 -11.66
N ASN A 137 -18.95 17.50 -12.32
CA ASN A 137 -19.44 16.13 -12.21
C ASN A 137 -18.27 15.21 -11.83
N LEU A 138 -17.99 15.10 -10.51
CA LEU A 138 -16.91 14.27 -9.99
C LEU A 138 -17.12 12.78 -10.30
N ASP A 139 -18.37 12.33 -10.42
CA ASP A 139 -18.70 10.94 -10.76
C ASP A 139 -18.38 10.57 -12.21
N ASP A 140 -18.19 11.58 -13.08
CA ASP A 140 -17.66 11.40 -14.43
C ASP A 140 -16.13 11.65 -14.49
N ILE A 141 -15.67 12.68 -13.78
CA ILE A 141 -14.26 13.12 -13.82
C ILE A 141 -13.32 12.06 -13.26
N LEU A 142 -13.51 11.65 -12.01
CA LEU A 142 -12.58 10.73 -11.35
C LEU A 142 -12.55 9.35 -11.99
N PRO A 143 -13.69 8.70 -12.34
CA PRO A 143 -13.66 7.44 -13.07
C PRO A 143 -12.97 7.50 -14.43
N ARG A 144 -13.09 8.63 -15.13
CA ARG A 144 -12.50 8.83 -16.47
C ARG A 144 -10.99 8.96 -16.43
N TYR A 145 -10.46 9.65 -15.41
CA TYR A 145 -9.03 9.97 -15.34
C TYR A 145 -8.25 9.08 -14.39
N PHE A 146 -8.86 8.40 -13.44
CA PHE A 146 -8.22 7.33 -12.70
C PHE A 146 -7.93 6.15 -13.62
N LYS A 147 -6.68 5.69 -13.63
CA LYS A 147 -6.31 4.56 -14.49
C LYS A 147 -6.70 3.23 -13.85
N ASN A 148 -5.96 2.77 -12.83
CA ASN A 148 -6.25 1.49 -12.22
C ASN A 148 -5.50 1.20 -10.90
N GLN A 149 -4.63 2.09 -10.44
CA GLN A 149 -3.81 1.83 -9.25
C GLN A 149 -3.83 3.00 -8.28
N MET A 150 -3.86 2.67 -7.01
CA MET A 150 -3.72 3.59 -5.90
C MET A 150 -2.70 3.05 -4.91
N VAL A 151 -2.03 3.94 -4.21
CA VAL A 151 -1.01 3.60 -3.21
C VAL A 151 -1.10 4.52 -2.02
N THR A 152 -0.89 3.97 -0.83
CA THR A 152 -0.46 4.71 0.34
C THR A 152 0.93 4.26 0.72
N PHE A 153 1.78 5.18 1.11
CA PHE A 153 3.14 4.88 1.54
C PHE A 153 3.58 5.81 2.66
N GLN A 154 4.56 5.35 3.40
CA GLN A 154 5.13 6.07 4.51
C GLN A 154 6.63 6.23 4.30
N LEU A 155 7.15 7.44 4.53
CA LEU A 155 8.56 7.72 4.44
C LEU A 155 9.28 7.32 5.74
N SER A 156 10.60 7.22 5.69
CA SER A 156 11.43 6.98 6.88
C SER A 156 11.28 8.06 7.96
N SER A 157 10.90 9.27 7.57
CA SER A 157 10.51 10.39 8.43
C SER A 157 9.11 10.23 9.07
N THR A 158 8.39 9.17 8.71
CA THR A 158 7.06 8.78 9.18
C THR A 158 5.86 9.51 8.56
N GLU A 159 6.08 10.46 7.67
CA GLU A 159 5.01 11.11 6.90
C GLU A 159 4.32 10.11 5.98
N LYS A 160 2.99 10.27 5.89
CA LYS A 160 2.14 9.47 5.04
C LYS A 160 1.77 10.22 3.78
N ILE A 161 1.92 9.56 2.65
CA ILE A 161 1.58 10.06 1.31
C ILE A 161 0.63 9.07 0.66
N GLY A 162 -0.31 9.58 -0.12
CA GLY A 162 -1.16 8.79 -1.00
C GLY A 162 -0.96 9.19 -2.44
N ALA A 163 -1.25 8.27 -3.37
CA ALA A 163 -1.28 8.60 -4.78
C ALA A 163 -2.22 7.70 -5.57
N ILE A 164 -2.67 8.21 -6.71
CA ILE A 164 -3.37 7.46 -7.74
C ILE A 164 -2.67 7.66 -9.08
N ASN A 165 -2.67 6.63 -9.92
CA ASN A 165 -2.22 6.79 -11.30
C ASN A 165 -3.38 7.27 -12.19
N LEU A 166 -3.04 8.09 -13.17
CA LEU A 166 -3.98 8.77 -14.05
C LEU A 166 -3.80 8.32 -15.51
N SER A 167 -4.88 8.42 -16.26
CA SER A 167 -4.84 8.27 -17.72
C SER A 167 -4.39 9.56 -18.41
N ASN A 168 -4.65 10.74 -17.80
CA ASN A 168 -4.24 12.06 -18.29
C ASN A 168 -4.20 13.07 -17.14
N GLY A 169 -2.99 13.35 -16.62
CA GLY A 169 -2.77 14.27 -15.50
C GLY A 169 -3.11 15.72 -15.86
N ASP A 170 -2.73 16.19 -17.05
CA ASP A 170 -2.96 17.59 -17.48
C ASP A 170 -4.45 17.92 -17.53
N LYS A 171 -5.26 16.99 -18.05
CA LYS A 171 -6.71 17.18 -18.09
C LYS A 171 -7.34 17.20 -16.72
N LEU A 172 -6.89 16.31 -15.83
CA LEU A 172 -7.39 16.31 -14.43
C LEU A 172 -7.01 17.62 -13.72
N THR A 173 -5.79 18.13 -13.91
CA THR A 173 -5.35 19.42 -13.36
C THR A 173 -6.29 20.56 -13.75
N GLN A 174 -6.66 20.64 -15.04
CA GLN A 174 -7.60 21.66 -15.53
C GLN A 174 -8.99 21.54 -14.89
N LEU A 175 -9.50 20.33 -14.69
CA LEU A 175 -10.83 20.08 -14.13
C LEU A 175 -10.90 20.30 -12.61
N LEU A 176 -9.78 20.25 -11.91
CA LEU A 176 -9.73 20.47 -10.46
C LEU A 176 -9.43 21.93 -10.06
N ILE A 177 -9.29 22.87 -11.02
CA ILE A 177 -8.93 24.27 -10.74
C ILE A 177 -9.88 24.88 -9.71
N ASP A 178 -11.18 24.82 -9.93
CA ASP A 178 -12.17 25.45 -9.06
C ASP A 178 -12.31 24.75 -7.70
N LEU A 179 -11.88 23.49 -7.63
CA LEU A 179 -11.87 22.66 -6.41
C LEU A 179 -10.62 22.85 -5.55
N SER A 180 -9.70 23.72 -5.97
CA SER A 180 -8.36 23.80 -5.40
C SER A 180 -7.94 25.22 -5.12
N ASN A 181 -7.09 25.38 -4.10
CA ASN A 181 -6.31 26.59 -3.87
C ASN A 181 -4.84 26.34 -4.18
N ASP A 182 -4.19 27.31 -4.80
CA ASP A 182 -2.75 27.26 -5.03
C ASP A 182 -1.99 27.45 -3.71
N TYR A 183 -1.04 26.58 -3.44
CA TYR A 183 -0.05 26.76 -2.39
C TYR A 183 1.24 27.34 -2.97
N ASN A 184 1.70 26.78 -4.08
CA ASN A 184 2.78 27.29 -4.92
C ASN A 184 2.54 26.84 -6.39
N GLU A 185 3.53 26.99 -7.26
CA GLU A 185 3.40 26.64 -8.69
C GLU A 185 3.09 25.14 -8.93
N GLU A 186 3.54 24.25 -8.05
CA GLU A 186 3.43 22.79 -8.23
C GLU A 186 2.47 22.14 -7.26
N ILE A 187 2.16 22.78 -6.13
CA ILE A 187 1.36 22.20 -5.05
C ILE A 187 0.09 23.01 -4.89
N LYS A 188 -1.01 22.31 -4.83
CA LYS A 188 -2.35 22.83 -4.56
C LYS A 188 -2.94 22.14 -3.34
N SER A 189 -4.02 22.68 -2.79
CA SER A 189 -4.81 22.02 -1.74
C SER A 189 -6.25 21.83 -2.18
N LEU A 190 -6.87 20.71 -1.84
CA LEU A 190 -8.30 20.51 -2.08
C LEU A 190 -9.13 21.38 -1.13
N ASN A 191 -10.14 22.08 -1.68
CA ASN A 191 -11.03 22.93 -0.90
C ASN A 191 -12.05 22.15 -0.07
N GLU A 192 -12.39 20.93 -0.53
CA GLU A 192 -13.41 20.11 0.09
C GLU A 192 -12.82 18.82 0.68
N ALA A 193 -13.39 18.43 1.83
CA ALA A 193 -12.93 17.25 2.55
C ALA A 193 -13.62 15.97 2.03
N GLY A 194 -12.90 14.85 2.09
CA GLY A 194 -13.48 13.51 1.93
C GLY A 194 -13.68 13.04 0.50
N ILE A 195 -13.29 13.81 -0.51
CA ILE A 195 -13.41 13.41 -1.93
C ILE A 195 -12.67 12.09 -2.17
N LEU A 196 -11.40 12.00 -1.76
CA LEU A 196 -10.60 10.79 -1.98
C LEU A 196 -11.19 9.56 -1.28
N TYR A 197 -11.73 9.73 -0.08
CA TYR A 197 -12.44 8.66 0.63
C TYR A 197 -13.70 8.21 -0.11
N ALA A 198 -14.51 9.15 -0.61
CA ALA A 198 -15.74 8.85 -1.32
C ALA A 198 -15.50 8.01 -2.60
N TYR A 199 -14.37 8.20 -3.28
CA TYR A 199 -14.06 7.51 -4.54
C TYR A 199 -13.17 6.27 -4.37
N PHE A 200 -12.36 6.19 -3.30
CA PHE A 200 -11.36 5.13 -3.13
C PHE A 200 -11.44 4.40 -1.79
N GLY A 201 -12.21 4.90 -0.83
CA GLY A 201 -12.43 4.24 0.46
C GLY A 201 -11.26 4.33 1.44
N ARG A 202 -11.12 3.29 2.25
CA ARG A 202 -10.27 3.22 3.45
C ARG A 202 -8.81 3.69 3.28
N PRO A 203 -8.09 3.39 2.18
CA PRO A 203 -6.71 3.85 2.04
C PRO A 203 -6.52 5.35 2.20
N PHE A 204 -7.54 6.13 1.79
CA PHE A 204 -7.48 7.58 1.77
C PHE A 204 -8.33 8.29 2.82
N GLU A 205 -8.84 7.55 3.80
CA GLU A 205 -9.69 8.08 4.89
C GLU A 205 -9.04 9.23 5.67
N ASN A 206 -7.72 9.16 5.87
CA ASN A 206 -6.97 10.15 6.63
C ASN A 206 -6.53 11.38 5.81
N PHE A 207 -6.77 11.40 4.50
CA PHE A 207 -6.48 12.55 3.62
C PHE A 207 -7.76 13.37 3.41
N LYS A 208 -8.15 14.17 4.41
CA LYS A 208 -9.44 14.89 4.39
C LYS A 208 -9.42 16.07 3.42
N LYS A 209 -8.54 17.03 3.66
CA LYS A 209 -8.27 18.19 2.78
C LYS A 209 -6.79 18.22 2.44
N PRO A 210 -6.30 17.28 1.63
CA PRO A 210 -4.88 17.16 1.40
C PRO A 210 -4.36 18.28 0.50
N PHE A 211 -3.07 18.58 0.68
CA PHE A 211 -2.28 19.14 -0.39
C PHE A 211 -2.06 18.08 -1.46
N TYR A 212 -1.94 18.49 -2.71
CA TYR A 212 -1.67 17.56 -3.80
C TYR A 212 -0.80 18.21 -4.88
N THR A 213 -0.15 17.37 -5.64
CA THR A 213 0.52 17.71 -6.89
C THR A 213 0.13 16.69 -7.96
N ILE A 214 0.12 17.12 -9.22
CA ILE A 214 0.00 16.20 -10.35
C ILE A 214 1.30 16.31 -11.13
N ILE A 215 2.03 15.20 -11.17
CA ILE A 215 3.30 15.11 -11.89
C ILE A 215 3.27 13.87 -12.78
N ASP A 216 3.63 14.04 -14.06
CA ASP A 216 3.42 13.04 -15.10
C ASP A 216 1.94 12.58 -15.10
N ASN A 217 1.69 11.32 -14.87
CA ASN A 217 0.34 10.79 -14.73
C ASN A 217 0.08 10.23 -13.33
N TYR A 218 0.54 10.95 -12.30
CA TYR A 218 0.27 10.64 -10.90
C TYR A 218 -0.31 11.86 -10.19
N MET A 219 -1.44 11.68 -9.49
CA MET A 219 -1.89 12.63 -8.48
C MET A 219 -1.37 12.15 -7.13
N VAL A 220 -0.47 12.91 -6.54
CA VAL A 220 0.18 12.60 -5.26
C VAL A 220 -0.31 13.58 -4.21
N PHE A 221 -0.65 13.11 -3.03
CA PHE A 221 -1.25 13.94 -1.98
C PHE A 221 -0.75 13.58 -0.59
N ALA A 222 -0.66 14.60 0.27
CA ALA A 222 -0.26 14.51 1.66
C ALA A 222 -1.03 15.53 2.52
N ASN A 223 -0.99 15.35 3.84
CA ASN A 223 -1.67 16.26 4.77
C ASN A 223 -0.92 17.59 5.01
N ASN A 224 0.32 17.72 4.54
CA ASN A 224 1.07 18.98 4.59
C ASN A 224 1.89 19.15 3.30
N ALA A 225 2.14 20.42 2.94
CA ALA A 225 2.84 20.76 1.71
C ALA A 225 4.32 20.37 1.74
N ALA A 226 5.00 20.51 2.89
CA ALA A 226 6.43 20.19 3.01
C ALA A 226 6.73 18.72 2.69
N THR A 227 5.81 17.80 3.00
CA THR A 227 5.93 16.39 2.61
C THR A 227 5.89 16.21 1.10
N LEU A 228 5.06 16.98 0.38
CA LEU A 228 5.01 16.95 -1.08
C LEU A 228 6.24 17.62 -1.71
N GLU A 229 6.76 18.68 -1.12
CA GLU A 229 8.02 19.31 -1.57
C GLU A 229 9.18 18.31 -1.48
N ALA A 230 9.29 17.58 -0.37
CA ALA A 230 10.29 16.51 -0.21
C ALA A 230 10.10 15.36 -1.22
N PHE A 231 8.84 14.96 -1.47
CA PHE A 231 8.50 13.98 -2.50
C PHE A 231 8.92 14.46 -3.89
N LEU A 232 8.53 15.68 -4.29
CA LEU A 232 8.87 16.26 -5.59
C LEU A 232 10.38 16.37 -5.79
N SER A 233 11.11 16.78 -4.75
CA SER A 233 12.57 16.82 -4.78
C SER A 233 13.16 15.44 -5.08
N SER A 234 12.73 14.40 -4.36
CA SER A 234 13.21 13.03 -4.59
C SER A 234 12.85 12.52 -5.99
N TYR A 235 11.62 12.76 -6.42
CA TYR A 235 11.11 12.32 -7.73
C TYR A 235 11.89 12.96 -8.88
N LYS A 236 12.05 14.28 -8.87
CA LYS A 236 12.77 15.03 -9.91
C LYS A 236 14.26 14.69 -9.97
N ASN A 237 14.85 14.32 -8.83
CA ASN A 237 16.25 13.87 -8.76
C ASN A 237 16.42 12.36 -9.02
N ASN A 238 15.35 11.67 -9.45
CA ASN A 238 15.34 10.23 -9.73
C ASN A 238 15.83 9.37 -8.54
N GLN A 239 15.61 9.84 -7.31
CA GLN A 239 15.91 9.12 -6.08
C GLN A 239 14.73 8.21 -5.73
N LEU A 240 14.62 7.09 -6.46
CA LEU A 240 13.43 6.22 -6.43
C LEU A 240 13.71 4.87 -5.78
N LEU A 241 12.67 4.32 -5.13
CA LEU A 241 12.70 3.02 -4.46
C LEU A 241 13.11 1.88 -5.41
N ILE A 242 12.62 1.93 -6.65
CA ILE A 242 12.90 0.92 -7.68
C ILE A 242 14.39 0.82 -8.06
N SER A 243 15.19 1.82 -7.73
CA SER A 243 16.64 1.85 -7.96
C SER A 243 17.45 1.33 -6.76
N THR A 244 16.79 1.02 -5.63
CA THR A 244 17.48 0.54 -4.42
C THR A 244 17.78 -0.96 -4.52
N PRO A 245 18.95 -1.42 -4.06
CA PRO A 245 19.34 -2.84 -4.15
C PRO A 245 18.36 -3.77 -3.41
N SER A 246 17.86 -3.36 -2.24
CA SER A 246 16.90 -4.16 -1.45
C SER A 246 15.60 -4.38 -2.21
N TYR A 247 15.07 -3.33 -2.86
CA TYR A 247 13.86 -3.42 -3.65
C TYR A 247 14.03 -4.26 -4.91
N ILE A 248 15.12 -4.06 -5.66
CA ILE A 248 15.43 -4.84 -6.86
C ILE A 248 15.51 -6.33 -6.53
N SER A 249 16.23 -6.67 -5.46
CA SER A 249 16.35 -8.06 -5.00
C SER A 249 15.01 -8.68 -4.65
N ALA A 250 14.11 -7.93 -3.99
CA ALA A 250 12.78 -8.41 -3.63
C ALA A 250 11.86 -8.54 -4.86
N SER A 251 11.80 -7.51 -5.70
CA SER A 251 10.87 -7.44 -6.84
C SER A 251 11.12 -8.52 -7.88
N ASN A 252 12.36 -8.91 -8.10
CA ASN A 252 12.74 -9.97 -9.05
C ASN A 252 12.29 -11.38 -8.62
N GLN A 253 11.81 -11.53 -7.39
CA GLN A 253 11.44 -12.83 -6.81
C GLN A 253 9.92 -13.02 -6.66
N LEU A 254 9.14 -12.02 -7.03
CA LEU A 254 7.69 -12.00 -6.89
C LEU A 254 7.01 -11.85 -8.24
N PRO A 255 5.76 -12.34 -8.37
CA PRO A 255 4.95 -12.03 -9.54
C PRO A 255 4.82 -10.52 -9.74
N GLY A 256 4.94 -10.06 -11.00
CA GLY A 256 4.75 -8.66 -11.34
C GLY A 256 3.29 -8.19 -11.28
N ASN A 257 2.34 -9.12 -11.16
CA ASN A 257 0.91 -8.87 -11.12
C ASN A 257 0.35 -9.17 -9.74
N ALA A 258 -0.45 -8.25 -9.20
CA ALA A 258 -1.19 -8.42 -7.95
C ALA A 258 -2.40 -7.48 -7.93
N ASN A 259 -3.34 -7.69 -7.01
CA ASN A 259 -4.39 -6.71 -6.68
C ASN A 259 -4.03 -5.89 -5.44
N ILE A 260 -3.31 -6.51 -4.49
CA ILE A 260 -2.82 -5.83 -3.30
C ILE A 260 -1.34 -6.20 -3.14
N SER A 261 -0.49 -5.20 -2.92
CA SER A 261 0.93 -5.40 -2.64
C SER A 261 1.36 -4.51 -1.48
N PHE A 262 1.78 -5.15 -0.41
CA PHE A 262 2.34 -4.50 0.78
C PHE A 262 3.85 -4.76 0.84
N TYR A 263 4.62 -3.73 1.14
CA TYR A 263 6.08 -3.78 1.21
C TYR A 263 6.59 -3.01 2.43
N VAL A 264 7.61 -3.53 3.06
CA VAL A 264 8.37 -2.85 4.12
C VAL A 264 9.85 -2.96 3.82
N ASP A 265 10.53 -1.83 3.79
CA ASP A 265 11.99 -1.75 3.77
C ASP A 265 12.53 -1.71 5.20
N HIS A 266 13.43 -2.62 5.56
CA HIS A 266 13.92 -2.73 6.94
C HIS A 266 14.70 -1.50 7.37
N ALA A 267 15.60 -1.00 6.51
CA ALA A 267 16.45 0.15 6.83
C ALA A 267 15.62 1.43 7.01
N ASN A 268 14.72 1.68 6.07
CA ASN A 268 13.87 2.87 6.09
C ASN A 268 12.76 2.82 7.17
N SER A 269 12.36 1.61 7.61
CA SER A 269 11.27 1.44 8.58
C SER A 269 11.73 1.37 10.04
N ALA A 270 13.02 1.49 10.34
CA ALA A 270 13.54 1.34 11.70
C ALA A 270 12.82 2.24 12.73
N GLY A 271 12.60 3.52 12.41
CA GLY A 271 11.86 4.45 13.27
C GLY A 271 10.37 4.12 13.39
N LEU A 272 9.76 3.61 12.32
CA LEU A 272 8.36 3.16 12.31
C LEU A 272 8.19 1.93 13.21
N ILE A 273 9.06 0.94 13.07
CA ILE A 273 9.04 -0.29 13.86
C ILE A 273 9.27 0.02 15.34
N GLN A 274 10.25 0.87 15.65
CA GLN A 274 10.56 1.28 17.04
C GLN A 274 9.36 1.92 17.74
N LYS A 275 8.58 2.74 17.04
CA LYS A 275 7.37 3.37 17.61
C LYS A 275 6.23 2.38 17.86
N ASN A 276 6.22 1.24 17.18
CA ASN A 276 5.13 0.26 17.25
C ASN A 276 5.43 -0.95 18.14
N ILE A 277 6.68 -1.18 18.52
CA ILE A 277 7.12 -2.38 19.25
C ILE A 277 7.79 -1.98 20.56
N TYR A 278 7.53 -2.72 21.64
CA TYR A 278 8.20 -2.51 22.92
C TYR A 278 9.72 -2.68 22.80
N LEU A 279 10.47 -1.80 23.46
CA LEU A 279 11.93 -1.68 23.32
C LEU A 279 12.73 -2.99 23.45
N PRO A 280 12.43 -3.91 24.38
CA PRO A 280 13.15 -5.18 24.47
C PRO A 280 13.02 -6.02 23.19
N TYR A 281 11.81 -6.09 22.62
CA TYR A 281 11.55 -6.83 21.39
C TYR A 281 12.15 -6.11 20.17
N TYR A 282 12.11 -4.79 20.14
CA TYR A 282 12.77 -4.01 19.08
C TYR A 282 14.28 -4.29 19.08
N LYS A 283 14.95 -4.29 20.24
CA LYS A 283 16.38 -4.62 20.36
C LYS A 283 16.67 -6.03 19.86
N HIS A 284 15.83 -7.00 20.21
CA HIS A 284 15.96 -8.37 19.73
C HIS A 284 15.77 -8.46 18.20
N LEU A 285 14.76 -7.78 17.65
CA LEU A 285 14.56 -7.74 16.17
C LEU A 285 15.76 -7.15 15.43
N GLN A 286 16.47 -6.20 16.03
CA GLN A 286 17.68 -5.58 15.47
C GLN A 286 18.96 -6.38 15.74
N SER A 287 18.89 -7.54 16.40
CA SER A 287 20.05 -8.41 16.64
C SER A 287 20.34 -9.33 15.46
N GLU A 288 21.51 -9.96 15.47
CA GLU A 288 21.91 -10.96 14.47
C GLU A 288 21.01 -12.20 14.46
N GLU A 289 20.38 -12.51 15.60
CA GLU A 289 19.42 -13.61 15.76
C GLU A 289 18.00 -13.21 15.31
N GLY A 290 17.72 -11.91 15.14
CA GLY A 290 16.45 -11.35 14.75
C GLY A 290 16.35 -11.05 13.27
N LEU A 291 15.75 -9.89 12.95
CA LEU A 291 15.47 -9.45 11.57
C LEU A 291 16.61 -8.65 10.92
N LYS A 292 17.73 -8.40 11.62
CA LYS A 292 18.86 -7.61 11.11
C LYS A 292 19.38 -8.09 9.75
N LYS A 293 19.30 -9.40 9.50
CA LYS A 293 19.73 -10.02 8.24
C LYS A 293 18.77 -9.83 7.08
N TYR A 294 17.56 -9.32 7.34
CA TYR A 294 16.54 -9.17 6.32
C TYR A 294 16.43 -7.73 5.87
N GLY A 295 16.43 -7.52 4.55
CA GLY A 295 16.37 -6.19 3.93
C GLY A 295 14.94 -5.73 3.67
N SER A 296 14.02 -6.67 3.42
CA SER A 296 12.64 -6.33 3.10
C SER A 296 11.66 -7.45 3.41
N PHE A 297 10.41 -7.04 3.60
CA PHE A 297 9.23 -7.91 3.68
C PHE A 297 8.24 -7.48 2.61
N THR A 298 7.69 -8.44 1.87
CA THR A 298 6.64 -8.20 0.87
C THR A 298 5.49 -9.19 1.05
N TYR A 299 4.26 -8.69 0.95
CA TYR A 299 3.04 -9.49 0.97
C TYR A 299 2.17 -9.10 -0.22
N GLN A 300 1.86 -10.07 -1.08
CA GLN A 300 1.05 -9.86 -2.27
C GLN A 300 -0.18 -10.75 -2.27
N LEU A 301 -1.31 -10.17 -2.67
CA LEU A 301 -2.59 -10.84 -2.86
C LEU A 301 -3.08 -10.63 -4.29
N SER A 302 -3.42 -11.72 -4.95
CA SER A 302 -4.05 -11.74 -6.28
C SER A 302 -5.42 -12.41 -6.19
N GLY A 303 -6.47 -11.74 -6.63
CA GLY A 303 -7.85 -12.23 -6.57
C GLY A 303 -8.02 -13.54 -7.36
N ASP A 304 -8.78 -14.47 -6.78
CA ASP A 304 -9.03 -15.79 -7.32
C ASP A 304 -10.40 -16.31 -6.85
N GLY A 305 -11.48 -15.82 -7.46
CA GLY A 305 -12.83 -16.31 -7.23
C GLY A 305 -13.29 -16.24 -5.77
N GLY A 306 -13.16 -15.05 -5.13
CA GLY A 306 -13.58 -14.81 -3.74
C GLY A 306 -12.53 -15.14 -2.68
N LYS A 307 -11.35 -15.58 -3.08
CA LYS A 307 -10.17 -15.79 -2.25
C LYS A 307 -8.96 -15.11 -2.90
N PHE A 308 -7.79 -15.24 -2.30
CA PHE A 308 -6.55 -14.70 -2.84
C PHE A 308 -5.49 -15.78 -3.02
N GLN A 309 -4.79 -15.74 -4.15
CA GLN A 309 -3.45 -16.30 -4.24
C GLN A 309 -2.50 -15.38 -3.50
N THR A 310 -1.67 -15.95 -2.63
CA THR A 310 -0.84 -15.23 -1.67
C THR A 310 0.62 -15.53 -1.87
N ASN A 311 1.44 -14.49 -1.90
CA ASN A 311 2.90 -14.59 -1.86
C ASN A 311 3.41 -13.72 -0.71
N ILE A 312 4.24 -14.30 0.16
CA ILE A 312 4.97 -13.59 1.21
C ILE A 312 6.46 -13.84 0.97
N LEU A 313 7.21 -12.77 0.83
CA LEU A 313 8.66 -12.83 0.68
C LEU A 313 9.32 -12.08 1.83
N ILE A 314 10.21 -12.76 2.54
CA ILE A 314 11.15 -12.14 3.47
C ILE A 314 12.53 -12.29 2.84
N ASN A 315 13.05 -11.17 2.33
CA ASN A 315 14.29 -11.13 1.59
C ASN A 315 15.44 -10.73 2.52
N LYS A 316 16.53 -11.50 2.53
CA LYS A 316 17.73 -11.11 3.27
C LYS A 316 18.37 -9.88 2.63
N GLN A 317 19.11 -9.13 3.42
CA GLN A 317 19.96 -8.08 2.88
C GLN A 317 20.90 -8.74 1.86
N ALA A 318 21.02 -8.14 0.67
CA ALA A 318 22.10 -8.50 -0.25
C ALA A 318 23.39 -8.30 0.54
N ASP A 319 24.06 -9.39 0.85
CA ASP A 319 25.38 -9.32 1.46
C ASP A 319 26.19 -8.34 0.65
N ILE A 320 26.84 -7.37 1.31
CA ILE A 320 27.82 -6.47 0.73
C ILE A 320 29.08 -7.31 0.41
N LEU A 321 28.89 -8.43 -0.25
CA LEU A 321 29.95 -9.36 -0.66
C LEU A 321 30.69 -8.90 -1.94
N GLN A 322 30.49 -7.63 -2.35
CA GLN A 322 31.27 -7.08 -3.47
C GLN A 322 32.42 -6.15 -3.05
N LYS A 323 32.71 -5.99 -1.74
CA LYS A 323 33.88 -5.21 -1.35
C LYS A 323 35.17 -6.02 -1.19
N ASP A 324 35.11 -7.34 -1.06
CA ASP A 324 36.29 -8.16 -0.83
C ASP A 324 36.82 -8.89 -2.07
N SER A 325 36.16 -8.78 -3.21
CA SER A 325 36.67 -9.40 -4.46
C SER A 325 37.48 -8.44 -5.37
N LEU A 326 37.74 -7.22 -4.91
CA LEU A 326 38.60 -6.25 -5.61
C LEU A 326 39.91 -5.95 -4.84
N ALA A 327 40.26 -6.77 -3.86
CA ALA A 327 41.53 -6.69 -3.10
C ALA A 327 42.30 -7.98 -3.24
N LEU A 328 42.49 -8.46 -4.46
CA LEU A 328 43.53 -9.43 -4.86
C LEU A 328 44.06 -9.07 -6.24
#